data_8a3adf60ab7345d72a193ec2f8dcfe52
#
_entry.id   8a3adf60ab7345d72a193ec2f8dcfe52
#
_cell.length_a   1.000
_cell.length_b   1.000
_cell.length_c   1.000
_cell.angle_alpha   90.00
_cell.angle_beta   90.00
_cell.angle_gamma   90.00
#
_symmetry.space_group_name_H-M   'P 1'
#
loop_
_entity.id
_entity.type
_entity.pdbx_description
1 polymer ?
#
loop_
_entity_poly.entity_id
_entity_poly.type
_entity_poly.pdbx_seq_one_letter_code
_entity_poly.pdbx_strand_id
1 'polypeptide(L)'
;MSLLRAAATVSSLTLLSRITGLVRDVMIARAFGASALTDAFWVAFRIPNLLRRLFAEGAFAQAFVPILGQARNEHEAPAVKQLLDRIARTLFLALCAVTLLGVLGAPLVVAAMASGLTGASRASDFEAAVWMTRLMFPYIICMSLVAFASGVLNTWRRFAVPAITPALLNLSMIGASLFLSGFFSRPIYALAAGVMIGGVAQFAVQWWALSRLSLRPRLLGPVGPALQDPLVRRIMRQMLPATLGVSVAQISLLINTNIATWLVAGSVTWLSFADRLMEFPTALVGVALGTVLLPSLTRAHADHDTERYSALLDWGLRLMLLLGLPAAVCMIMLADALVATLFHYGAFSAADVQQTRLAVMAYALGLVGLLSIKILAPGFYAKQDIRSPVKIAIAVLLFTQVLNVFLVPWLAHAGLALAIALGACLNALALLIGLRRKGVYQPAKGWLRFFVQQGLALAGLAVPLWWAAIRINGVCCKPSQSM
;
A
#
# COMPACT_ATOMS: atom_id res chain seq x y z
N MET A 1 -28.93 -1.51 7.02
CA MET A 1 -28.45 -1.48 5.62
C MET A 1 -28.24 -2.91 5.15
N SER A 2 -28.70 -3.27 3.96
CA SER A 2 -28.36 -4.59 3.38
C SER A 2 -26.84 -4.70 3.17
N LEU A 3 -26.27 -5.88 3.32
CA LEU A 3 -24.83 -6.14 3.12
C LEU A 3 -24.34 -5.62 1.75
N LEU A 4 -25.17 -5.73 0.72
CA LEU A 4 -24.88 -5.22 -0.63
C LEU A 4 -24.74 -3.69 -0.65
N ARG A 5 -25.63 -2.95 0.02
CA ARG A 5 -25.52 -1.48 0.11
C ARG A 5 -24.27 -1.05 0.87
N ALA A 6 -23.93 -1.74 1.96
CA ALA A 6 -22.70 -1.47 2.71
C ALA A 6 -21.45 -1.73 1.85
N ALA A 7 -21.40 -2.86 1.14
CA ALA A 7 -20.30 -3.19 0.23
C ALA A 7 -20.18 -2.16 -0.91
N ALA A 8 -21.28 -1.80 -1.57
CA ALA A 8 -21.28 -0.79 -2.63
C ALA A 8 -20.78 0.57 -2.12
N THR A 9 -21.23 1.01 -0.94
CA THR A 9 -20.79 2.27 -0.33
C THR A 9 -19.27 2.25 -0.05
N VAL A 10 -18.77 1.18 0.57
CA VAL A 10 -17.34 1.05 0.85
C VAL A 10 -16.53 1.03 -0.44
N SER A 11 -16.94 0.27 -1.44
CA SER A 11 -16.22 0.18 -2.73
C SER A 11 -16.19 1.53 -3.46
N SER A 12 -17.31 2.26 -3.51
CA SER A 12 -17.37 3.58 -4.16
C SER A 12 -16.49 4.61 -3.43
N LEU A 13 -16.52 4.63 -2.10
CA LEU A 13 -15.69 5.55 -1.31
C LEU A 13 -14.20 5.18 -1.39
N THR A 14 -13.88 3.90 -1.46
CA THR A 14 -12.50 3.44 -1.68
C THR A 14 -12.00 3.83 -3.06
N LEU A 15 -12.84 3.70 -4.10
CA LEU A 15 -12.50 4.16 -5.45
C LEU A 15 -12.26 5.67 -5.49
N LEU A 16 -13.13 6.46 -4.86
CA LEU A 16 -12.95 7.91 -4.73
C LEU A 16 -11.63 8.26 -4.05
N SER A 17 -11.27 7.55 -2.97
CA SER A 17 -9.99 7.73 -2.29
C SER A 17 -8.79 7.39 -3.19
N ARG A 18 -8.89 6.40 -4.07
CA ARG A 18 -7.83 6.05 -5.03
C ARG A 18 -7.68 7.10 -6.12
N ILE A 19 -8.81 7.62 -6.64
CA ILE A 19 -8.80 8.71 -7.62
C ILE A 19 -8.18 9.97 -7.01
N THR A 20 -8.58 10.36 -5.81
CA THR A 20 -7.97 11.52 -5.13
C THR A 20 -6.47 11.29 -4.84
N GLY A 21 -6.06 10.06 -4.58
CA GLY A 21 -4.65 9.70 -4.44
C GLY A 21 -3.85 9.87 -5.74
N LEU A 22 -4.42 9.48 -6.89
CA LEU A 22 -3.80 9.72 -8.19
C LEU A 22 -3.70 11.23 -8.49
N VAL A 23 -4.79 11.97 -8.29
CA VAL A 23 -4.80 13.43 -8.48
C VAL A 23 -3.73 14.10 -7.61
N ARG A 24 -3.57 13.67 -6.35
CA ARG A 24 -2.49 14.14 -5.48
C ARG A 24 -1.11 13.90 -6.11
N ASP A 25 -0.86 12.70 -6.62
CA ASP A 25 0.45 12.33 -7.17
C ASP A 25 0.73 13.12 -8.48
N VAL A 26 -0.28 13.35 -9.31
CA VAL A 26 -0.20 14.24 -10.48
C VAL A 26 0.12 15.67 -10.05
N MET A 27 -0.51 16.19 -9.00
CA MET A 27 -0.23 17.54 -8.49
C MET A 27 1.18 17.65 -7.89
N ILE A 28 1.66 16.62 -7.20
CA ILE A 28 3.05 16.56 -6.69
C ILE A 28 4.04 16.56 -7.87
N ALA A 29 3.82 15.72 -8.88
CA ALA A 29 4.64 15.68 -10.08
C ALA A 29 4.70 17.05 -10.78
N ARG A 30 3.53 17.67 -10.98
CA ARG A 30 3.41 18.99 -11.61
C ARG A 30 4.14 20.09 -10.82
N ALA A 31 4.02 20.09 -9.50
CA ALA A 31 4.55 21.18 -8.66
C ALA A 31 6.03 21.02 -8.36
N PHE A 32 6.53 19.79 -8.18
CA PHE A 32 7.87 19.54 -7.63
C PHE A 32 8.76 18.67 -8.53
N GLY A 33 8.19 18.00 -9.55
CA GLY A 33 8.91 17.09 -10.44
C GLY A 33 9.53 15.90 -9.71
N ALA A 34 10.50 15.25 -10.35
CA ALA A 34 11.32 14.22 -9.74
C ALA A 34 12.70 14.79 -9.40
N SER A 35 12.86 15.28 -8.20
CA SER A 35 14.07 15.93 -7.70
C SER A 35 14.59 15.26 -6.43
N ALA A 36 15.82 15.61 -6.03
CA ALA A 36 16.39 15.15 -4.76
C ALA A 36 15.51 15.50 -3.55
N LEU A 37 14.87 16.68 -3.55
CA LEU A 37 13.94 17.10 -2.50
C LEU A 37 12.64 16.31 -2.53
N THR A 38 12.14 15.94 -3.72
CA THR A 38 10.96 15.08 -3.85
C THR A 38 11.27 13.66 -3.36
N ASP A 39 12.46 13.15 -3.64
CA ASP A 39 12.95 11.88 -3.08
C ASP A 39 13.04 11.95 -1.55
N ALA A 40 13.59 13.04 -1.00
CA ALA A 40 13.65 13.27 0.45
C ALA A 40 12.25 13.28 1.09
N PHE A 41 11.26 13.87 0.42
CA PHE A 41 9.87 13.83 0.88
C PHE A 41 9.31 12.40 0.86
N TRP A 42 9.49 11.63 -0.22
CA TRP A 42 9.01 10.25 -0.28
C TRP A 42 9.66 9.35 0.76
N VAL A 43 10.97 9.53 1.01
CA VAL A 43 11.68 8.83 2.11
C VAL A 43 11.04 9.18 3.45
N ALA A 44 10.89 10.45 3.76
CA ALA A 44 10.31 10.93 5.01
C ALA A 44 8.85 10.45 5.19
N PHE A 45 8.05 10.46 4.12
CA PHE A 45 6.65 10.02 4.15
C PHE A 45 6.49 8.50 4.32
N ARG A 46 7.48 7.71 3.89
CA ARG A 46 7.44 6.24 4.05
C ARG A 46 7.41 5.80 5.51
N ILE A 47 8.06 6.54 6.40
CA ILE A 47 8.14 6.21 7.83
C ILE A 47 6.75 6.23 8.49
N PRO A 48 6.00 7.33 8.47
CA PRO A 48 4.64 7.37 8.99
C PRO A 48 3.71 6.38 8.30
N ASN A 49 3.86 6.20 6.99
CA ASN A 49 3.03 5.28 6.22
C ASN A 49 3.31 3.80 6.54
N LEU A 50 4.56 3.44 6.82
CA LEU A 50 4.95 2.14 7.32
C LEU A 50 4.25 1.83 8.65
N LEU A 51 4.36 2.73 9.60
CA LEU A 51 3.77 2.58 10.92
C LEU A 51 2.24 2.55 10.85
N ARG A 52 1.64 3.35 9.95
CA ARG A 52 0.22 3.26 9.63
C ARG A 52 -0.17 1.85 9.16
N ARG A 53 0.58 1.26 8.24
CA ARG A 53 0.31 -0.10 7.74
C ARG A 53 0.47 -1.16 8.82
N LEU A 54 1.48 -1.04 9.68
CA LEU A 54 1.70 -1.96 10.79
C LEU A 54 0.58 -1.89 11.83
N PHE A 55 0.22 -0.67 12.27
CA PHE A 55 -0.76 -0.47 13.34
C PHE A 55 -2.20 -0.45 12.83
N ALA A 56 -2.49 0.29 11.74
CA ALA A 56 -3.85 0.54 11.29
C ALA A 56 -4.46 -0.59 10.45
N GLU A 57 -3.70 -1.13 9.50
CA GLU A 57 -4.25 -2.08 8.51
C GLU A 57 -3.97 -3.55 8.88
N GLY A 58 -3.04 -3.81 9.78
CA GLY A 58 -2.54 -5.16 10.05
C GLY A 58 -2.86 -5.65 11.45
N ALA A 59 -1.89 -5.52 12.34
CA ALA A 59 -1.87 -6.20 13.62
C ALA A 59 -2.95 -5.73 14.60
N PHE A 60 -3.17 -4.40 14.68
CA PHE A 60 -4.13 -3.84 15.62
C PHE A 60 -5.57 -4.21 15.26
N ALA A 61 -5.98 -4.01 14.01
CA ALA A 61 -7.35 -4.31 13.58
C ALA A 61 -7.68 -5.81 13.73
N GLN A 62 -6.72 -6.70 13.42
CA GLN A 62 -6.91 -8.13 13.55
C GLN A 62 -7.06 -8.60 15.01
N ALA A 63 -6.35 -7.97 15.94
CA ALA A 63 -6.45 -8.29 17.36
C ALA A 63 -7.65 -7.59 18.03
N PHE A 64 -7.88 -6.33 17.70
CA PHE A 64 -8.83 -5.45 18.40
C PHE A 64 -10.28 -5.74 18.03
N VAL A 65 -10.61 -5.82 16.72
CA VAL A 65 -11.99 -5.92 16.25
C VAL A 65 -12.72 -7.17 16.76
N PRO A 66 -12.13 -8.38 16.77
CA PRO A 66 -12.79 -9.57 17.32
C PRO A 66 -13.04 -9.46 18.84
N ILE A 67 -12.04 -8.97 19.59
CA ILE A 67 -12.16 -8.81 21.04
C ILE A 67 -13.22 -7.78 21.40
N LEU A 68 -13.26 -6.65 20.67
CA LEU A 68 -14.29 -5.64 20.85
C LEU A 68 -15.68 -6.17 20.48
N GLY A 69 -15.79 -6.97 19.41
CA GLY A 69 -17.03 -7.61 19.02
C GLY A 69 -17.56 -8.56 20.10
N GLN A 70 -16.67 -9.35 20.70
CA GLN A 70 -16.99 -10.22 21.83
C GLN A 70 -17.42 -9.41 23.05
N ALA A 71 -16.64 -8.41 23.45
CA ALA A 71 -16.95 -7.55 24.59
C ALA A 71 -18.30 -6.81 24.44
N ARG A 72 -18.64 -6.40 23.21
CA ARG A 72 -19.93 -5.77 22.92
C ARG A 72 -21.12 -6.71 23.14
N ASN A 73 -20.96 -8.00 22.91
CA ASN A 73 -22.04 -8.99 23.08
C ASN A 73 -22.16 -9.46 24.53
N GLU A 74 -21.08 -9.45 25.29
CA GLU A 74 -21.00 -10.00 26.65
C GLU A 74 -21.18 -8.95 27.76
N HIS A 75 -20.95 -7.67 27.44
CA HIS A 75 -20.93 -6.62 28.46
C HIS A 75 -21.91 -5.49 28.13
N GLU A 76 -22.37 -4.81 29.18
CA GLU A 76 -23.20 -3.63 29.05
C GLU A 76 -22.44 -2.42 28.46
N ALA A 77 -23.17 -1.48 27.87
CA ALA A 77 -22.60 -0.32 27.19
C ALA A 77 -21.60 0.51 28.05
N PRO A 78 -21.80 0.71 29.37
CA PRO A 78 -20.83 1.43 30.22
C PRO A 78 -19.48 0.67 30.33
N ALA A 79 -19.50 -0.66 30.46
CA ALA A 79 -18.29 -1.47 30.56
C ALA A 79 -17.52 -1.49 29.24
N VAL A 80 -18.21 -1.60 28.09
CA VAL A 80 -17.59 -1.47 26.76
C VAL A 80 -16.93 -0.09 26.60
N LYS A 81 -17.57 0.98 27.06
CA LYS A 81 -16.99 2.33 26.99
C LYS A 81 -15.73 2.44 27.86
N GLN A 82 -15.74 1.89 29.07
CA GLN A 82 -14.55 1.86 29.92
C GLN A 82 -13.39 1.09 29.26
N LEU A 83 -13.69 -0.03 28.61
CA LEU A 83 -12.69 -0.78 27.85
C LEU A 83 -12.10 0.07 26.71
N LEU A 84 -12.96 0.77 25.94
CA LEU A 84 -12.51 1.69 24.87
C LEU A 84 -11.62 2.81 25.44
N ASP A 85 -11.98 3.41 26.59
CA ASP A 85 -11.19 4.44 27.26
C ASP A 85 -9.80 3.90 27.66
N ARG A 86 -9.73 2.69 28.23
CA ARG A 86 -8.47 2.04 28.64
C ARG A 86 -7.57 1.75 27.45
N ILE A 87 -8.12 1.15 26.38
CA ILE A 87 -7.36 0.82 25.17
C ILE A 87 -6.85 2.09 24.49
N ALA A 88 -7.72 3.09 24.28
CA ALA A 88 -7.35 4.34 23.61
C ALA A 88 -6.28 5.11 24.39
N ARG A 89 -6.34 5.14 25.72
CA ARG A 89 -5.36 5.77 26.59
C ARG A 89 -4.01 5.08 26.52
N THR A 90 -3.98 3.76 26.66
CA THR A 90 -2.74 2.97 26.55
C THR A 90 -2.09 3.18 25.20
N LEU A 91 -2.89 3.11 24.14
CA LEU A 91 -2.41 3.33 22.76
C LEU A 91 -1.86 4.76 22.59
N PHE A 92 -2.59 5.78 23.03
CA PHE A 92 -2.19 7.19 22.92
C PHE A 92 -0.86 7.47 23.62
N LEU A 93 -0.68 6.98 24.85
CA LEU A 93 0.57 7.19 25.60
C LEU A 93 1.76 6.45 24.97
N ALA A 94 1.56 5.20 24.54
CA ALA A 94 2.59 4.47 23.83
C ALA A 94 3.00 5.20 22.54
N LEU A 95 2.03 5.75 21.80
CA LEU A 95 2.27 6.51 20.58
C LEU A 95 2.97 7.84 20.84
N CYS A 96 2.64 8.53 21.94
CA CYS A 96 3.33 9.75 22.36
C CYS A 96 4.83 9.45 22.63
N ALA A 97 5.12 8.35 23.34
CA ALA A 97 6.50 7.92 23.58
C ALA A 97 7.23 7.57 22.28
N VAL A 98 6.62 6.78 21.40
CA VAL A 98 7.18 6.43 20.08
C VAL A 98 7.38 7.68 19.23
N THR A 99 6.44 8.62 19.25
CA THR A 99 6.56 9.87 18.50
C THR A 99 7.71 10.73 19.02
N LEU A 100 7.84 10.87 20.33
CA LEU A 100 8.94 11.63 20.95
C LEU A 100 10.29 11.01 20.56
N LEU A 101 10.42 9.69 20.72
CA LEU A 101 11.65 8.97 20.33
C LEU A 101 11.93 9.11 18.82
N GLY A 102 10.90 9.06 17.99
CA GLY A 102 11.04 9.19 16.55
C GLY A 102 11.38 10.60 16.08
N VAL A 103 10.84 11.64 16.71
CA VAL A 103 11.19 13.04 16.43
C VAL A 103 12.64 13.33 16.84
N LEU A 104 13.05 12.87 18.02
CA LEU A 104 14.42 13.01 18.50
C LEU A 104 15.40 12.16 17.67
N GLY A 105 15.03 10.93 17.37
CA GLY A 105 15.83 9.98 16.58
C GLY A 105 15.67 10.13 15.07
N ALA A 106 14.97 11.16 14.56
CA ALA A 106 14.74 11.33 13.12
C ALA A 106 16.01 11.26 12.26
N PRO A 107 17.16 11.85 12.66
CA PRO A 107 18.40 11.72 11.89
C PRO A 107 18.84 10.26 11.73
N LEU A 108 18.77 9.47 12.79
CA LEU A 108 19.13 8.05 12.77
C LEU A 108 18.17 7.23 11.91
N VAL A 109 16.87 7.52 12.01
CA VAL A 109 15.83 6.84 11.22
C VAL A 109 16.00 7.13 9.74
N VAL A 110 16.24 8.41 9.36
CA VAL A 110 16.50 8.79 7.97
C VAL A 110 17.81 8.18 7.47
N ALA A 111 18.89 8.22 8.26
CA ALA A 111 20.16 7.60 7.89
C ALA A 111 20.03 6.09 7.65
N ALA A 112 19.26 5.38 8.49
CA ALA A 112 19.01 3.95 8.32
C ALA A 112 18.17 3.62 7.08
N MET A 113 17.19 4.48 6.74
CA MET A 113 16.27 4.26 5.63
C MET A 113 16.76 4.81 4.28
N ALA A 114 17.65 5.77 4.29
CA ALA A 114 18.13 6.50 3.14
C ALA A 114 19.62 6.84 3.30
N SER A 115 20.43 5.81 3.52
CA SER A 115 21.88 5.97 3.74
C SER A 115 22.59 6.63 2.54
N GLY A 116 22.02 6.55 1.34
CA GLY A 116 22.54 7.28 0.19
C GLY A 116 22.42 8.82 0.27
N LEU A 117 21.64 9.35 1.23
CA LEU A 117 21.55 10.79 1.48
C LEU A 117 22.59 11.29 2.50
N THR A 118 23.29 10.41 3.22
CA THR A 118 24.22 10.79 4.29
C THR A 118 25.57 11.33 3.79
N GLY A 119 25.84 11.26 2.48
CA GLY A 119 27.05 11.79 1.87
C GLY A 119 27.13 13.31 1.96
N ALA A 120 28.35 13.87 2.08
CA ALA A 120 28.59 15.32 2.21
C ALA A 120 27.97 16.13 1.05
N SER A 121 27.97 15.59 -0.17
CA SER A 121 27.37 16.22 -1.35
C SER A 121 25.84 16.31 -1.30
N ARG A 122 25.16 15.55 -0.43
CA ARG A 122 23.71 15.50 -0.27
C ARG A 122 23.23 15.92 1.12
N ALA A 123 24.09 16.58 1.90
CA ALA A 123 23.77 17.03 3.27
C ALA A 123 22.48 17.86 3.34
N SER A 124 22.27 18.74 2.37
CA SER A 124 21.06 19.58 2.24
C SER A 124 19.78 18.75 2.04
N ASP A 125 19.86 17.65 1.29
CA ASP A 125 18.72 16.74 1.05
C ASP A 125 18.43 15.90 2.29
N PHE A 126 19.50 15.47 2.98
CA PHE A 126 19.40 14.75 4.24
C PHE A 126 18.74 15.61 5.33
N GLU A 127 19.17 16.86 5.50
CA GLU A 127 18.54 17.79 6.43
C GLU A 127 17.07 18.03 6.11
N ALA A 128 16.73 18.17 4.82
CA ALA A 128 15.35 18.31 4.38
C ALA A 128 14.52 17.07 4.73
N ALA A 129 15.05 15.86 4.50
CA ALA A 129 14.40 14.61 4.86
C ALA A 129 14.19 14.50 6.38
N VAL A 130 15.20 14.85 7.18
CA VAL A 130 15.13 14.85 8.65
C VAL A 130 14.06 15.84 9.14
N TRP A 131 14.05 17.06 8.61
CA TRP A 131 13.07 18.07 8.99
C TRP A 131 11.64 17.62 8.66
N MET A 132 11.41 17.13 7.43
CA MET A 132 10.11 16.61 7.02
C MET A 132 9.69 15.38 7.85
N THR A 133 10.64 14.52 8.20
CA THR A 133 10.38 13.38 9.08
C THR A 133 9.93 13.83 10.46
N ARG A 134 10.63 14.80 11.08
CA ARG A 134 10.26 15.37 12.38
C ARG A 134 8.85 15.97 12.34
N LEU A 135 8.54 16.72 11.28
CA LEU A 135 7.21 17.33 11.12
C LEU A 135 6.11 16.27 10.95
N MET A 136 6.37 15.21 10.16
CA MET A 136 5.38 14.19 9.87
C MET A 136 5.30 13.07 10.92
N PHE A 137 6.28 12.93 11.82
CA PHE A 137 6.28 11.83 12.79
C PHE A 137 5.04 11.81 13.70
N PRO A 138 4.51 12.95 14.20
CA PRO A 138 3.27 12.96 15.00
C PRO A 138 2.02 12.45 14.26
N TYR A 139 2.05 12.38 12.92
CA TYR A 139 1.00 11.77 12.12
C TYR A 139 0.69 10.31 12.54
N ILE A 140 1.67 9.62 13.13
CA ILE A 140 1.50 8.25 13.67
C ILE A 140 0.42 8.22 14.75
N ILE A 141 0.38 9.21 15.64
CA ILE A 141 -0.64 9.31 16.68
C ILE A 141 -2.02 9.42 16.03
N CYS A 142 -2.16 10.36 15.08
CA CYS A 142 -3.44 10.56 14.38
C CYS A 142 -3.89 9.27 13.70
N MET A 143 -3.01 8.60 12.95
CA MET A 143 -3.38 7.43 12.16
C MET A 143 -3.67 6.19 13.01
N SER A 144 -2.96 5.99 14.10
CA SER A 144 -3.25 4.87 15.00
C SER A 144 -4.58 5.07 15.74
N LEU A 145 -4.89 6.30 16.13
CA LEU A 145 -6.20 6.63 16.71
C LEU A 145 -7.33 6.57 15.67
N VAL A 146 -7.06 6.92 14.41
CA VAL A 146 -7.96 6.71 13.27
C VAL A 146 -8.23 5.21 13.07
N ALA A 147 -7.19 4.36 13.16
CA ALA A 147 -7.35 2.92 13.06
C ALA A 147 -8.20 2.35 14.20
N PHE A 148 -7.94 2.79 15.42
CA PHE A 148 -8.77 2.47 16.59
C PHE A 148 -10.23 2.86 16.36
N ALA A 149 -10.48 4.12 15.98
CA ALA A 149 -11.82 4.62 15.69
C ALA A 149 -12.51 3.87 14.55
N SER A 150 -11.77 3.54 13.48
CA SER A 150 -12.26 2.71 12.36
C SER A 150 -12.69 1.32 12.84
N GLY A 151 -11.89 0.69 13.70
CA GLY A 151 -12.24 -0.61 14.31
C GLY A 151 -13.54 -0.55 15.10
N VAL A 152 -13.71 0.49 15.93
CA VAL A 152 -14.96 0.73 16.66
C VAL A 152 -16.12 0.96 15.68
N LEU A 153 -16.00 1.91 14.75
CA LEU A 153 -17.05 2.23 13.78
C LEU A 153 -17.47 1.01 12.95
N ASN A 154 -16.52 0.19 12.51
CA ASN A 154 -16.79 -1.05 11.77
C ASN A 154 -17.55 -2.07 12.62
N THR A 155 -17.22 -2.20 13.92
CA THR A 155 -17.94 -3.06 14.87
C THR A 155 -19.40 -2.59 15.05
N TRP A 156 -19.65 -1.29 14.97
CA TRP A 156 -21.00 -0.71 14.99
C TRP A 156 -21.63 -0.57 13.59
N ARG A 157 -21.08 -1.25 12.56
CA ARG A 157 -21.57 -1.25 11.17
C ARG A 157 -21.64 0.15 10.51
N ARG A 158 -20.75 1.04 10.91
CA ARG A 158 -20.60 2.39 10.35
C ARG A 158 -19.39 2.48 9.43
N PHE A 159 -19.48 1.85 8.27
CA PHE A 159 -18.34 1.66 7.35
C PHE A 159 -18.00 2.89 6.51
N ALA A 160 -18.96 3.82 6.29
CA ALA A 160 -18.77 4.95 5.38
C ALA A 160 -17.66 5.91 5.83
N VAL A 161 -17.62 6.25 7.13
CA VAL A 161 -16.62 7.19 7.65
C VAL A 161 -15.20 6.63 7.55
N PRO A 162 -14.89 5.39 7.98
CA PRO A 162 -13.59 4.79 7.74
C PRO A 162 -13.20 4.74 6.26
N ALA A 163 -14.14 4.46 5.35
CA ALA A 163 -13.87 4.32 3.93
C ALA A 163 -13.51 5.65 3.22
N ILE A 164 -14.10 6.78 3.64
CA ILE A 164 -13.81 8.10 3.06
C ILE A 164 -12.57 8.76 3.66
N THR A 165 -12.21 8.38 4.89
CA THR A 165 -11.13 9.02 5.66
C THR A 165 -9.80 9.15 4.89
N PRO A 166 -9.30 8.16 4.12
CA PRO A 166 -8.05 8.31 3.39
C PRO A 166 -8.08 9.41 2.31
N ALA A 167 -9.26 9.76 1.77
CA ALA A 167 -9.39 10.86 0.82
C ALA A 167 -9.04 12.22 1.44
N LEU A 168 -9.28 12.41 2.74
CA LEU A 168 -8.93 13.64 3.46
C LEU A 168 -7.43 13.91 3.45
N LEU A 169 -6.59 12.88 3.60
CA LEU A 169 -5.15 13.04 3.48
C LEU A 169 -4.76 13.54 2.09
N ASN A 170 -5.32 12.93 1.05
CA ASN A 170 -5.03 13.31 -0.32
C ASN A 170 -5.43 14.76 -0.61
N LEU A 171 -6.65 15.15 -0.19
CA LEU A 171 -7.15 16.51 -0.35
C LEU A 171 -6.31 17.54 0.44
N SER A 172 -5.88 17.19 1.66
CA SER A 172 -5.01 18.06 2.46
C SER A 172 -3.64 18.26 1.83
N MET A 173 -3.05 17.22 1.24
CA MET A 173 -1.77 17.34 0.53
C MET A 173 -1.92 18.14 -0.76
N ILE A 174 -3.01 17.98 -1.52
CA ILE A 174 -3.32 18.80 -2.70
C ILE A 174 -3.48 20.26 -2.28
N GLY A 175 -4.31 20.54 -1.28
CA GLY A 175 -4.52 21.89 -0.77
C GLY A 175 -3.22 22.52 -0.27
N ALA A 176 -2.41 21.77 0.47
CA ALA A 176 -1.13 22.27 0.97
C ALA A 176 -0.16 22.58 -0.18
N SER A 177 -0.09 21.74 -1.21
CA SER A 177 0.77 22.01 -2.38
C SER A 177 0.34 23.26 -3.16
N LEU A 178 -0.96 23.57 -3.19
CA LEU A 178 -1.48 24.73 -3.91
C LEU A 178 -1.40 26.03 -3.12
N PHE A 179 -1.69 25.96 -1.82
CA PHE A 179 -1.87 27.18 -1.02
C PHE A 179 -0.76 27.47 -0.01
N LEU A 180 0.01 26.44 0.40
CA LEU A 180 1.02 26.60 1.43
C LEU A 180 2.46 26.62 0.90
N SER A 181 2.69 26.26 -0.36
CA SER A 181 4.05 26.18 -0.93
C SER A 181 4.81 27.51 -0.86
N GLY A 182 4.12 28.65 -0.98
CA GLY A 182 4.72 29.97 -0.90
C GLY A 182 5.13 30.44 0.49
N PHE A 183 4.67 29.77 1.56
CA PHE A 183 4.97 30.14 2.94
C PHE A 183 6.22 29.47 3.51
N PHE A 184 6.77 28.48 2.79
CA PHE A 184 7.95 27.74 3.24
C PHE A 184 9.20 28.14 2.46
N SER A 185 10.35 28.17 3.12
CA SER A 185 11.65 28.39 2.49
C SER A 185 11.97 27.39 1.37
N ARG A 186 11.47 26.16 1.52
CA ARG A 186 11.46 25.13 0.49
C ARG A 186 10.01 24.73 0.23
N PRO A 187 9.46 24.99 -0.97
CA PRO A 187 8.05 24.76 -1.28
C PRO A 187 7.56 23.35 -0.98
N ILE A 188 8.43 22.33 -1.08
CA ILE A 188 8.11 20.92 -0.81
C ILE A 188 7.70 20.65 0.65
N TYR A 189 8.12 21.49 1.59
CA TYR A 189 7.74 21.36 3.01
C TYR A 189 6.23 21.50 3.23
N ALA A 190 5.54 22.16 2.30
CA ALA A 190 4.08 22.23 2.29
C ALA A 190 3.45 20.85 2.25
N LEU A 191 4.05 19.86 1.55
CA LEU A 191 3.53 18.50 1.52
C LEU A 191 3.60 17.83 2.90
N ALA A 192 4.69 18.03 3.63
CA ALA A 192 4.83 17.50 4.99
C ALA A 192 3.81 18.13 5.94
N ALA A 193 3.56 19.44 5.82
CA ALA A 193 2.48 20.13 6.54
C ALA A 193 1.11 19.58 6.13
N GLY A 194 0.89 19.33 4.82
CA GLY A 194 -0.33 18.72 4.29
C GLY A 194 -0.61 17.34 4.86
N VAL A 195 0.43 16.53 5.08
CA VAL A 195 0.30 15.22 5.75
C VAL A 195 -0.22 15.39 7.19
N MET A 196 0.33 16.35 7.94
CA MET A 196 -0.11 16.63 9.30
C MET A 196 -1.54 17.16 9.36
N ILE A 197 -1.88 18.13 8.51
CA ILE A 197 -3.25 18.66 8.39
C ILE A 197 -4.22 17.54 8.05
N GLY A 198 -3.85 16.67 7.09
CA GLY A 198 -4.64 15.50 6.72
C GLY A 198 -4.83 14.52 7.86
N GLY A 199 -3.77 14.25 8.64
CA GLY A 199 -3.85 13.38 9.82
C GLY A 199 -4.79 13.91 10.89
N VAL A 200 -4.70 15.20 11.21
CA VAL A 200 -5.59 15.87 12.14
C VAL A 200 -7.04 15.87 11.64
N ALA A 201 -7.26 16.15 10.35
CA ALA A 201 -8.59 16.13 9.73
C ALA A 201 -9.21 14.72 9.78
N GLN A 202 -8.44 13.68 9.44
CA GLN A 202 -8.87 12.29 9.53
C GLN A 202 -9.26 11.89 10.95
N PHE A 203 -8.43 12.26 11.92
CA PHE A 203 -8.68 12.03 13.34
C PHE A 203 -9.94 12.75 13.79
N ALA A 204 -10.08 14.04 13.48
CA ALA A 204 -11.23 14.85 13.88
C ALA A 204 -12.56 14.29 13.35
N VAL A 205 -12.61 13.90 12.07
CA VAL A 205 -13.82 13.33 11.44
C VAL A 205 -14.22 12.01 12.09
N GLN A 206 -13.27 11.11 12.35
CA GLN A 206 -13.58 9.84 12.98
C GLN A 206 -13.95 10.01 14.47
N TRP A 207 -13.27 10.91 15.17
CA TRP A 207 -13.57 11.23 16.56
C TRP A 207 -14.95 11.87 16.74
N TRP A 208 -15.32 12.73 15.79
CA TRP A 208 -16.69 13.26 15.70
C TRP A 208 -17.70 12.14 15.45
N ALA A 209 -17.42 11.20 14.55
CA ALA A 209 -18.31 10.07 14.31
C ALA A 209 -18.50 9.17 15.55
N LEU A 210 -17.44 8.96 16.35
CA LEU A 210 -17.54 8.26 17.64
C LEU A 210 -18.37 9.03 18.67
N SER A 211 -18.26 10.37 18.70
CA SER A 211 -19.06 11.19 19.61
C SER A 211 -20.56 11.09 19.31
N ARG A 212 -20.94 10.97 18.02
CA ARG A 212 -22.32 10.74 17.59
C ARG A 212 -22.91 9.39 18.06
N LEU A 213 -22.04 8.44 18.38
CA LEU A 213 -22.43 7.13 18.94
C LEU A 213 -22.30 7.07 20.47
N SER A 214 -21.93 8.17 21.13
CA SER A 214 -21.60 8.23 22.56
C SER A 214 -20.44 7.30 22.96
N LEU A 215 -19.58 6.94 21.98
CA LEU A 215 -18.45 6.02 22.15
C LEU A 215 -17.09 6.74 22.14
N ARG A 216 -17.08 8.08 22.19
CA ARG A 216 -15.85 8.87 22.19
C ARG A 216 -15.00 8.53 23.43
N PRO A 217 -13.80 7.95 23.26
CA PRO A 217 -12.98 7.56 24.39
C PRO A 217 -12.23 8.75 25.01
N ARG A 218 -11.92 8.61 26.29
CA ARG A 218 -11.08 9.56 27.03
C ARG A 218 -9.61 9.16 26.88
N LEU A 219 -8.82 10.04 26.27
CA LEU A 219 -7.37 9.78 26.02
C LEU A 219 -6.51 10.05 27.27
N LEU A 220 -6.93 10.95 28.15
CA LEU A 220 -6.22 11.33 29.35
C LEU A 220 -6.80 10.64 30.60
N GLY A 221 -5.95 10.33 31.58
CA GLY A 221 -6.32 9.73 32.85
C GLY A 221 -5.31 8.65 33.32
N PRO A 222 -5.56 7.96 34.46
CA PRO A 222 -4.64 7.01 35.04
C PRO A 222 -4.41 5.78 34.14
N VAL A 223 -3.16 5.38 33.95
CA VAL A 223 -2.74 4.29 33.03
C VAL A 223 -2.64 2.96 33.75
N GLY A 224 -2.32 2.95 35.06
CA GLY A 224 -2.15 1.73 35.81
C GLY A 224 -3.30 0.74 35.67
N PRO A 225 -4.57 1.17 35.88
CA PRO A 225 -5.72 0.30 35.67
C PRO A 225 -5.90 -0.19 34.24
N ALA A 226 -5.44 0.58 33.24
CA ALA A 226 -5.55 0.19 31.84
C ALA A 226 -4.57 -0.95 31.47
N LEU A 227 -3.35 -0.89 31.96
CA LEU A 227 -2.33 -1.95 31.72
C LEU A 227 -2.62 -3.24 32.48
N GLN A 228 -3.39 -3.17 33.57
CA GLN A 228 -3.79 -4.34 34.34
C GLN A 228 -5.02 -5.07 33.77
N ASP A 229 -5.75 -4.42 32.85
CA ASP A 229 -6.95 -5.00 32.22
C ASP A 229 -6.59 -6.25 31.39
N PRO A 230 -7.22 -7.41 31.67
CA PRO A 230 -6.94 -8.66 30.95
C PRO A 230 -7.20 -8.55 29.42
N LEU A 231 -8.22 -7.81 29.01
CA LEU A 231 -8.57 -7.64 27.61
C LEU A 231 -7.54 -6.75 26.88
N VAL A 232 -7.06 -5.69 27.54
CA VAL A 232 -5.97 -4.85 27.00
C VAL A 232 -4.71 -5.68 26.82
N ARG A 233 -4.31 -6.48 27.81
CA ARG A 233 -3.15 -7.39 27.73
C ARG A 233 -3.32 -8.41 26.60
N ARG A 234 -4.52 -8.96 26.44
CA ARG A 234 -4.82 -9.93 25.37
C ARG A 234 -4.65 -9.29 23.98
N ILE A 235 -5.14 -8.05 23.79
CA ILE A 235 -4.95 -7.29 22.54
C ILE A 235 -3.47 -7.07 22.28
N MET A 236 -2.72 -6.55 23.24
CA MET A 236 -1.28 -6.29 23.11
C MET A 236 -0.50 -7.56 22.76
N ARG A 237 -0.80 -8.69 23.42
CA ARG A 237 -0.16 -9.98 23.17
C ARG A 237 -0.49 -10.53 21.76
N GLN A 238 -1.70 -10.32 21.27
CA GLN A 238 -2.10 -10.77 19.92
C GLN A 238 -1.54 -9.87 18.81
N MET A 239 -1.29 -8.60 19.09
CA MET A 239 -0.68 -7.68 18.12
C MET A 239 0.73 -8.09 17.71
N LEU A 240 1.55 -8.61 18.63
CA LEU A 240 2.96 -8.90 18.36
C LEU A 240 3.17 -9.93 17.22
N PRO A 241 2.51 -11.11 17.22
CA PRO A 241 2.61 -12.05 16.09
C PRO A 241 2.05 -11.49 14.77
N ALA A 242 0.94 -10.74 14.83
CA ALA A 242 0.34 -10.13 13.64
C ALA A 242 1.26 -9.08 13.01
N THR A 243 1.97 -8.29 13.83
CA THR A 243 2.97 -7.32 13.36
C THR A 243 4.11 -8.01 12.61
N LEU A 244 4.62 -9.13 13.12
CA LEU A 244 5.69 -9.89 12.47
C LEU A 244 5.29 -10.38 11.07
N GLY A 245 4.04 -10.83 10.88
CA GLY A 245 3.55 -11.28 9.59
C GLY A 245 3.52 -10.17 8.52
N VAL A 246 3.17 -8.94 8.91
CA VAL A 246 3.12 -7.78 8.00
C VAL A 246 4.52 -7.18 7.75
N SER A 247 5.46 -7.39 8.68
CA SER A 247 6.78 -6.74 8.66
C SER A 247 7.64 -7.15 7.46
N VAL A 248 7.54 -8.40 6.97
CA VAL A 248 8.41 -8.90 5.88
C VAL A 248 8.31 -8.05 4.62
N ALA A 249 7.08 -7.75 4.17
CA ALA A 249 6.86 -6.92 3.00
C ALA A 249 7.34 -5.47 3.22
N GLN A 250 7.20 -4.97 4.46
CA GLN A 250 7.62 -3.62 4.80
C GLN A 250 9.16 -3.51 4.87
N ILE A 251 9.85 -4.53 5.36
CA ILE A 251 11.32 -4.62 5.35
C ILE A 251 11.84 -4.58 3.91
N SER A 252 11.24 -5.34 2.99
CA SER A 252 11.61 -5.28 1.57
C SER A 252 11.47 -3.88 0.99
N LEU A 253 10.37 -3.20 1.30
CA LEU A 253 10.14 -1.82 0.86
C LEU A 253 11.20 -0.85 1.42
N LEU A 254 11.59 -1.01 2.68
CA LEU A 254 12.63 -0.18 3.30
C LEU A 254 14.00 -0.39 2.65
N ILE A 255 14.41 -1.64 2.45
CA ILE A 255 15.68 -1.97 1.81
C ILE A 255 15.72 -1.43 0.38
N ASN A 256 14.67 -1.64 -0.41
CA ASN A 256 14.61 -1.14 -1.78
C ASN A 256 14.60 0.39 -1.84
N THR A 257 13.99 1.07 -0.85
CA THR A 257 14.05 2.53 -0.73
C THR A 257 15.47 2.98 -0.43
N ASN A 258 16.14 2.33 0.52
CA ASN A 258 17.52 2.63 0.87
C ASN A 258 18.42 2.51 -0.38
N ILE A 259 18.32 1.41 -1.12
CA ILE A 259 19.09 1.22 -2.36
C ILE A 259 18.77 2.33 -3.37
N ALA A 260 17.49 2.70 -3.54
CA ALA A 260 17.08 3.76 -4.46
C ALA A 260 17.71 5.12 -4.13
N THR A 261 18.01 5.40 -2.86
CA THR A 261 18.68 6.66 -2.46
C THR A 261 20.14 6.74 -2.85
N TRP A 262 20.79 5.63 -3.18
CA TRP A 262 22.15 5.58 -3.72
C TRP A 262 22.21 5.88 -5.22
N LEU A 263 21.07 5.85 -5.89
CA LEU A 263 20.95 6.10 -7.32
C LEU A 263 20.83 7.61 -7.60
N VAL A 264 20.65 7.93 -8.88
CA VAL A 264 20.46 9.31 -9.33
C VAL A 264 19.23 9.95 -8.67
N ALA A 265 19.31 11.23 -8.36
CA ALA A 265 18.19 12.01 -7.82
C ALA A 265 16.95 11.88 -8.72
N GLY A 266 15.78 11.67 -8.12
CA GLY A 266 14.53 11.35 -8.78
C GLY A 266 14.18 9.85 -8.77
N SER A 267 15.14 8.95 -8.46
CA SER A 267 14.92 7.51 -8.52
C SER A 267 13.83 7.02 -7.56
N VAL A 268 13.74 7.54 -6.35
CA VAL A 268 12.69 7.19 -5.40
C VAL A 268 11.33 7.69 -5.88
N THR A 269 11.30 8.86 -6.50
CA THR A 269 10.10 9.49 -7.04
C THR A 269 9.57 8.73 -8.26
N TRP A 270 10.42 8.39 -9.22
CA TRP A 270 10.04 7.61 -10.41
C TRP A 270 9.47 6.25 -10.02
N LEU A 271 10.11 5.55 -9.08
CA LEU A 271 9.59 4.29 -8.54
C LEU A 271 8.25 4.47 -7.84
N SER A 272 8.07 5.56 -7.08
CA SER A 272 6.82 5.83 -6.36
C SER A 272 5.64 6.09 -7.31
N PHE A 273 5.87 6.82 -8.41
CA PHE A 273 4.84 7.04 -9.43
C PHE A 273 4.56 5.79 -10.25
N ALA A 274 5.59 5.01 -10.59
CA ALA A 274 5.40 3.72 -11.26
C ALA A 274 4.60 2.73 -10.39
N ASP A 275 4.91 2.62 -9.09
CA ASP A 275 4.17 1.79 -8.13
C ASP A 275 2.70 2.21 -8.02
N ARG A 276 2.43 3.53 -8.06
CA ARG A 276 1.07 4.06 -8.06
C ARG A 276 0.26 3.58 -9.27
N LEU A 277 0.85 3.56 -10.46
CA LEU A 277 0.17 3.06 -11.66
C LEU A 277 -0.12 1.56 -11.55
N MET A 278 0.77 0.78 -10.94
CA MET A 278 0.57 -0.64 -10.68
C MET A 278 -0.53 -0.93 -9.65
N GLU A 279 -0.81 0.02 -8.75
CA GLU A 279 -1.89 -0.15 -7.77
C GLU A 279 -3.29 -0.22 -8.42
N PHE A 280 -3.53 0.38 -9.58
CA PHE A 280 -4.84 0.39 -10.24
C PHE A 280 -5.29 -1.01 -10.68
N PRO A 281 -4.55 -1.73 -11.56
CA PRO A 281 -4.93 -3.09 -11.94
C PRO A 281 -4.97 -4.04 -10.74
N THR A 282 -4.00 -3.91 -9.82
CA THR A 282 -3.95 -4.79 -8.63
C THR A 282 -5.11 -4.59 -7.68
N ALA A 283 -5.64 -3.37 -7.59
CA ALA A 283 -6.80 -3.08 -6.77
C ALA A 283 -8.10 -3.57 -7.41
N LEU A 284 -8.28 -3.30 -8.71
CA LEU A 284 -9.50 -3.66 -9.43
C LEU A 284 -9.72 -5.18 -9.37
N VAL A 285 -8.70 -5.97 -9.71
CA VAL A 285 -8.76 -7.42 -9.70
C VAL A 285 -8.70 -7.98 -8.27
N GLY A 286 -7.82 -7.43 -7.43
CA GLY A 286 -7.58 -7.93 -6.08
C GLY A 286 -8.77 -7.76 -5.14
N VAL A 287 -9.52 -6.65 -5.23
CA VAL A 287 -10.72 -6.44 -4.40
C VAL A 287 -11.85 -7.36 -4.86
N ALA A 288 -12.09 -7.47 -6.16
CA ALA A 288 -13.14 -8.32 -6.70
C ALA A 288 -12.95 -9.80 -6.30
N LEU A 289 -11.71 -10.29 -6.40
CA LEU A 289 -11.40 -11.70 -6.10
C LEU A 289 -11.24 -11.97 -4.60
N GLY A 290 -10.63 -11.07 -3.85
CA GLY A 290 -10.37 -11.25 -2.43
C GLY A 290 -11.64 -11.32 -1.58
N THR A 291 -12.67 -10.55 -1.93
CA THR A 291 -13.96 -10.52 -1.22
C THR A 291 -14.78 -11.80 -1.42
N VAL A 292 -14.63 -12.46 -2.56
CA VAL A 292 -15.42 -13.65 -2.94
C VAL A 292 -14.66 -14.95 -2.65
N LEU A 293 -13.35 -14.96 -2.94
CA LEU A 293 -12.57 -16.20 -2.95
C LEU A 293 -12.30 -16.73 -1.53
N LEU A 294 -11.83 -15.88 -0.61
CA LEU A 294 -11.47 -16.34 0.74
C LEU A 294 -12.66 -16.94 1.50
N PRO A 295 -13.85 -16.31 1.58
CA PRO A 295 -15.01 -16.93 2.22
C PRO A 295 -15.46 -18.23 1.55
N SER A 296 -15.37 -18.29 0.21
CA SER A 296 -15.76 -19.49 -0.55
C SER A 296 -14.79 -20.64 -0.31
N LEU A 297 -13.48 -20.38 -0.26
CA LEU A 297 -12.46 -21.38 0.08
C LEU A 297 -12.60 -21.87 1.53
N THR A 298 -12.90 -20.96 2.46
CA THR A 298 -13.12 -21.33 3.88
C THR A 298 -14.32 -22.25 4.04
N ARG A 299 -15.42 -21.98 3.31
CA ARG A 299 -16.59 -22.87 3.30
C ARG A 299 -16.27 -24.25 2.71
N ALA A 300 -15.66 -24.28 1.51
CA ALA A 300 -15.27 -25.54 0.88
C ALA A 300 -14.31 -26.36 1.76
N HIS A 301 -13.44 -25.67 2.52
CA HIS A 301 -12.58 -26.35 3.51
C HIS A 301 -13.37 -26.92 4.69
N ALA A 302 -14.32 -26.15 5.24
CA ALA A 302 -15.18 -26.60 6.34
C ALA A 302 -16.09 -27.79 5.93
N ASP A 303 -16.54 -27.78 4.68
CA ASP A 303 -17.36 -28.86 4.10
C ASP A 303 -16.51 -30.07 3.66
N HIS A 304 -15.18 -30.05 3.85
CA HIS A 304 -14.23 -31.08 3.38
C HIS A 304 -14.28 -31.36 1.86
N ASP A 305 -14.80 -30.39 1.07
CA ASP A 305 -14.95 -30.49 -0.38
C ASP A 305 -13.65 -30.02 -1.07
N THR A 306 -12.73 -30.98 -1.25
CA THR A 306 -11.41 -30.72 -1.86
C THR A 306 -11.51 -30.43 -3.35
N GLU A 307 -12.50 -31.00 -4.03
CA GLU A 307 -12.72 -30.80 -5.46
C GLU A 307 -13.20 -29.35 -5.72
N ARG A 308 -14.20 -28.90 -5.00
CA ARG A 308 -14.70 -27.52 -5.05
C ARG A 308 -13.62 -26.52 -4.65
N TYR A 309 -12.79 -26.88 -3.66
CA TYR A 309 -11.67 -26.02 -3.24
C TYR A 309 -10.68 -25.82 -4.38
N SER A 310 -10.26 -26.91 -5.05
CA SER A 310 -9.36 -26.85 -6.20
C SER A 310 -9.99 -26.10 -7.39
N ALA A 311 -11.27 -26.32 -7.67
CA ALA A 311 -12.01 -25.64 -8.74
C ALA A 311 -12.10 -24.12 -8.50
N LEU A 312 -12.28 -23.66 -7.26
CA LEU A 312 -12.30 -22.25 -6.90
C LEU A 312 -10.93 -21.59 -7.15
N LEU A 313 -9.83 -22.26 -6.80
CA LEU A 313 -8.49 -21.78 -7.08
C LEU A 313 -8.21 -21.72 -8.58
N ASP A 314 -8.61 -22.76 -9.34
CA ASP A 314 -8.45 -22.82 -10.80
C ASP A 314 -9.23 -21.69 -11.49
N TRP A 315 -10.49 -21.48 -11.10
CA TRP A 315 -11.31 -20.37 -11.57
C TRP A 315 -10.67 -19.02 -11.27
N GLY A 316 -10.22 -18.83 -10.03
CA GLY A 316 -9.56 -17.59 -9.62
C GLY A 316 -8.29 -17.29 -10.42
N LEU A 317 -7.45 -18.31 -10.66
CA LEU A 317 -6.23 -18.18 -11.46
C LEU A 317 -6.54 -17.88 -12.94
N ARG A 318 -7.54 -18.51 -13.54
CA ARG A 318 -7.94 -18.23 -14.93
C ARG A 318 -8.48 -16.79 -15.06
N LEU A 319 -9.35 -16.37 -14.14
CA LEU A 319 -9.90 -15.01 -14.16
C LEU A 319 -8.80 -13.97 -13.95
N MET A 320 -7.86 -14.23 -13.06
CA MET A 320 -6.73 -13.36 -12.83
C MET A 320 -5.84 -13.24 -14.08
N LEU A 321 -5.52 -14.36 -14.75
CA LEU A 321 -4.74 -14.34 -15.98
C LEU A 321 -5.49 -13.65 -17.12
N LEU A 322 -6.81 -13.88 -17.22
CA LEU A 322 -7.65 -13.24 -18.23
C LEU A 322 -7.64 -11.70 -18.13
N LEU A 323 -7.60 -11.17 -16.92
CA LEU A 323 -7.59 -9.71 -16.68
C LEU A 323 -6.17 -9.17 -16.51
N GLY A 324 -5.30 -9.90 -15.86
CA GLY A 324 -3.95 -9.44 -15.50
C GLY A 324 -2.98 -9.41 -16.66
N LEU A 325 -3.02 -10.40 -17.56
CA LEU A 325 -2.14 -10.41 -18.73
C LEU A 325 -2.44 -9.26 -19.70
N PRO A 326 -3.69 -8.99 -20.10
CA PRO A 326 -3.99 -7.82 -20.92
C PRO A 326 -3.59 -6.50 -20.24
N ALA A 327 -3.85 -6.37 -18.93
CA ALA A 327 -3.45 -5.20 -18.17
C ALA A 327 -1.91 -5.01 -18.17
N ALA A 328 -1.14 -6.08 -18.01
CA ALA A 328 0.33 -6.02 -18.08
C ALA A 328 0.80 -5.60 -19.47
N VAL A 329 0.23 -6.18 -20.53
CA VAL A 329 0.55 -5.81 -21.94
C VAL A 329 0.22 -4.34 -22.20
N CYS A 330 -0.97 -3.88 -21.79
CA CYS A 330 -1.35 -2.47 -21.93
C CYS A 330 -0.37 -1.55 -21.17
N MET A 331 0.02 -1.90 -19.95
CA MET A 331 0.96 -1.10 -19.16
C MET A 331 2.35 -1.05 -19.80
N ILE A 332 2.82 -2.13 -20.41
CA ILE A 332 4.11 -2.14 -21.11
C ILE A 332 4.03 -1.32 -22.39
N MET A 333 3.03 -1.57 -23.22
CA MET A 333 2.90 -0.94 -24.53
C MET A 333 2.56 0.55 -24.47
N LEU A 334 1.76 0.94 -23.50
CA LEU A 334 1.30 2.33 -23.30
C LEU A 334 2.03 3.05 -22.17
N ALA A 335 3.15 2.49 -21.64
CA ALA A 335 3.87 3.07 -20.50
C ALA A 335 4.23 4.54 -20.72
N ASP A 336 4.73 4.89 -21.90
CA ASP A 336 5.09 6.25 -22.28
C ASP A 336 3.87 7.17 -22.28
N ALA A 337 2.83 6.77 -23.00
CA ALA A 337 1.59 7.55 -23.09
C ALA A 337 0.91 7.71 -21.72
N LEU A 338 0.87 6.65 -20.90
CA LEU A 338 0.30 6.70 -19.55
C LEU A 338 1.07 7.67 -18.65
N VAL A 339 2.40 7.58 -18.62
CA VAL A 339 3.22 8.45 -17.78
C VAL A 339 3.17 9.89 -18.29
N ALA A 340 3.28 10.11 -19.61
CA ALA A 340 3.22 11.44 -20.19
C ALA A 340 1.86 12.11 -19.95
N THR A 341 0.76 11.39 -20.20
CA THR A 341 -0.60 11.94 -20.03
C THR A 341 -0.90 12.30 -18.57
N LEU A 342 -0.39 11.53 -17.61
CA LEU A 342 -0.69 11.74 -16.20
C LEU A 342 0.27 12.72 -15.53
N PHE A 343 1.56 12.67 -15.86
CA PHE A 343 2.58 13.35 -15.06
C PHE A 343 3.36 14.43 -15.81
N HIS A 344 3.43 14.42 -17.15
CA HIS A 344 4.24 15.37 -17.92
C HIS A 344 3.63 16.79 -17.91
N TYR A 345 3.64 17.42 -16.73
CA TYR A 345 3.15 18.78 -16.54
C TYR A 345 4.08 19.53 -15.56
N GLY A 346 4.27 20.85 -15.84
CA GLY A 346 4.99 21.74 -14.93
C GLY A 346 6.44 21.32 -14.71
N ALA A 347 6.81 20.97 -13.48
CA ALA A 347 8.17 20.61 -13.10
C ALA A 347 8.59 19.18 -13.50
N PHE A 348 7.66 18.34 -13.95
CA PHE A 348 7.97 16.97 -14.36
C PHE A 348 8.43 16.94 -15.82
N SER A 349 9.71 16.72 -16.03
CA SER A 349 10.39 16.83 -17.33
C SER A 349 10.15 15.62 -18.25
N ALA A 350 10.47 15.74 -19.53
CA ALA A 350 10.48 14.64 -20.48
C ALA A 350 11.47 13.52 -20.08
N ALA A 351 12.59 13.88 -19.45
CA ALA A 351 13.54 12.91 -18.90
C ALA A 351 12.89 12.10 -17.77
N ASP A 352 12.12 12.74 -16.88
CA ASP A 352 11.39 12.06 -15.82
C ASP A 352 10.33 11.08 -16.36
N VAL A 353 9.68 11.45 -17.48
CA VAL A 353 8.74 10.55 -18.19
C VAL A 353 9.47 9.28 -18.63
N GLN A 354 10.63 9.41 -19.27
CA GLN A 354 11.40 8.26 -19.74
C GLN A 354 11.86 7.36 -18.58
N GLN A 355 12.35 7.95 -17.49
CA GLN A 355 12.79 7.18 -16.34
C GLN A 355 11.61 6.48 -15.65
N THR A 356 10.49 7.17 -15.47
CA THR A 356 9.28 6.57 -14.88
C THR A 356 8.70 5.46 -15.77
N ARG A 357 8.71 5.63 -17.12
CA ARG A 357 8.34 4.62 -18.09
C ARG A 357 9.10 3.33 -17.89
N LEU A 358 10.43 3.40 -17.75
CA LEU A 358 11.27 2.21 -17.53
C LEU A 358 10.87 1.45 -16.26
N ALA A 359 10.59 2.18 -15.18
CA ALA A 359 10.11 1.58 -13.95
C ALA A 359 8.71 0.94 -14.10
N VAL A 360 7.78 1.60 -14.83
CA VAL A 360 6.44 1.06 -15.12
C VAL A 360 6.53 -0.23 -15.92
N MET A 361 7.34 -0.27 -16.98
CA MET A 361 7.54 -1.46 -17.79
C MET A 361 8.11 -2.62 -16.98
N ALA A 362 9.11 -2.34 -16.14
CA ALA A 362 9.72 -3.33 -15.27
C ALA A 362 8.71 -3.90 -14.24
N TYR A 363 7.93 -3.04 -13.59
CA TYR A 363 6.88 -3.47 -12.67
C TYR A 363 5.75 -4.25 -13.35
N ALA A 364 5.37 -3.87 -14.58
CA ALA A 364 4.29 -4.51 -15.31
C ALA A 364 4.57 -6.00 -15.60
N LEU A 365 5.85 -6.39 -15.77
CA LEU A 365 6.25 -7.80 -15.85
C LEU A 365 5.87 -8.61 -14.59
N GLY A 366 5.86 -7.96 -13.43
CA GLY A 366 5.48 -8.58 -12.15
C GLY A 366 3.99 -8.56 -11.84
N LEU A 367 3.17 -7.86 -12.64
CA LEU A 367 1.74 -7.68 -12.35
C LEU A 367 1.01 -9.00 -12.21
N VAL A 368 1.28 -9.94 -13.09
CA VAL A 368 0.68 -11.29 -13.07
C VAL A 368 1.07 -12.03 -11.78
N GLY A 369 2.33 -11.92 -11.35
CA GLY A 369 2.81 -12.49 -10.08
C GLY A 369 2.09 -11.87 -8.88
N LEU A 370 2.01 -10.54 -8.82
CA LEU A 370 1.32 -9.81 -7.74
C LEU A 370 -0.16 -10.19 -7.62
N LEU A 371 -0.84 -10.31 -8.75
CA LEU A 371 -2.25 -10.71 -8.79
C LEU A 371 -2.42 -12.18 -8.40
N SER A 372 -1.52 -13.08 -8.86
CA SER A 372 -1.53 -14.51 -8.52
C SER A 372 -1.40 -14.74 -7.02
N ILE A 373 -0.55 -13.97 -6.33
CA ILE A 373 -0.40 -14.05 -4.88
C ILE A 373 -1.74 -13.79 -4.16
N LYS A 374 -2.57 -12.87 -4.68
CA LYS A 374 -3.89 -12.56 -4.09
C LYS A 374 -4.91 -13.70 -4.22
N ILE A 375 -4.65 -14.67 -5.10
CA ILE A 375 -5.46 -15.90 -5.24
C ILE A 375 -4.86 -17.05 -4.43
N LEU A 376 -3.54 -17.21 -4.52
CA LEU A 376 -2.85 -18.38 -3.96
C LEU A 376 -2.63 -18.28 -2.45
N ALA A 377 -2.36 -17.09 -1.91
CA ALA A 377 -2.18 -16.91 -0.47
C ALA A 377 -3.46 -17.20 0.34
N PRO A 378 -4.67 -16.74 -0.06
CA PRO A 378 -5.93 -17.21 0.53
C PRO A 378 -6.11 -18.72 0.52
N GLY A 379 -5.55 -19.43 -0.47
CA GLY A 379 -5.54 -20.90 -0.51
C GLY A 379 -4.78 -21.58 0.64
N PHE A 380 -3.84 -20.89 1.27
CA PHE A 380 -3.21 -21.33 2.52
C PHE A 380 -3.98 -20.81 3.75
N TYR A 381 -4.40 -19.55 3.73
CA TYR A 381 -5.08 -18.91 4.87
C TYR A 381 -6.41 -19.59 5.22
N ALA A 382 -7.20 -20.02 4.22
CA ALA A 382 -8.43 -20.77 4.42
C ALA A 382 -8.21 -22.09 5.17
N LYS A 383 -7.00 -22.66 5.09
CA LYS A 383 -6.55 -23.84 5.85
C LYS A 383 -5.81 -23.50 7.15
N GLN A 384 -5.85 -22.23 7.58
CA GLN A 384 -5.11 -21.71 8.75
C GLN A 384 -3.57 -21.89 8.67
N ASP A 385 -3.03 -22.18 7.48
CA ASP A 385 -1.59 -22.27 7.26
C ASP A 385 -0.99 -20.91 6.93
N ILE A 386 -0.68 -20.12 7.96
CA ILE A 386 -0.01 -18.83 7.82
C ILE A 386 1.51 -19.03 7.66
N ARG A 387 2.06 -20.13 8.18
CA ARG A 387 3.51 -20.37 8.24
C ARG A 387 4.14 -20.54 6.85
N SER A 388 3.46 -21.27 5.94
CA SER A 388 3.98 -21.54 4.61
C SER A 388 4.12 -20.27 3.76
N PRO A 389 3.10 -19.40 3.61
CA PRO A 389 3.24 -18.12 2.90
C PRO A 389 4.32 -17.20 3.50
N VAL A 390 4.45 -17.14 4.83
CA VAL A 390 5.47 -16.31 5.49
C VAL A 390 6.88 -16.81 5.19
N LYS A 391 7.14 -18.13 5.24
CA LYS A 391 8.44 -18.71 4.87
C LYS A 391 8.79 -18.41 3.41
N ILE A 392 7.81 -18.55 2.49
CA ILE A 392 7.99 -18.23 1.07
C ILE A 392 8.31 -16.74 0.92
N ALA A 393 7.57 -15.85 1.58
CA ALA A 393 7.80 -14.41 1.51
C ALA A 393 9.20 -14.01 2.00
N ILE A 394 9.72 -14.64 3.06
CA ILE A 394 11.10 -14.42 3.54
C ILE A 394 12.12 -14.88 2.51
N ALA A 395 11.95 -16.08 1.96
CA ALA A 395 12.85 -16.60 0.91
C ALA A 395 12.87 -15.71 -0.33
N VAL A 396 11.68 -15.23 -0.76
CA VAL A 396 11.54 -14.30 -1.89
C VAL A 396 12.17 -12.95 -1.58
N LEU A 397 12.04 -12.44 -0.35
CA LEU A 397 12.71 -11.20 0.06
C LEU A 397 14.22 -11.32 -0.13
N LEU A 398 14.82 -12.40 0.39
CA LEU A 398 16.27 -12.65 0.24
C LEU A 398 16.66 -12.77 -1.24
N PHE A 399 15.89 -13.51 -2.02
CA PHE A 399 16.11 -13.64 -3.47
C PHE A 399 16.03 -12.30 -4.19
N THR A 400 15.05 -11.45 -3.84
CA THR A 400 14.94 -10.11 -4.42
C THR A 400 16.16 -9.25 -4.10
N GLN A 401 16.75 -9.37 -2.89
CA GLN A 401 17.98 -8.65 -2.57
C GLN A 401 19.17 -9.15 -3.39
N VAL A 402 19.26 -10.46 -3.62
CA VAL A 402 20.29 -11.01 -4.53
C VAL A 402 20.09 -10.46 -5.95
N LEU A 403 18.86 -10.44 -6.47
CA LEU A 403 18.56 -9.84 -7.77
C LEU A 403 18.94 -8.35 -7.84
N ASN A 404 18.74 -7.59 -6.78
CA ASN A 404 19.13 -6.18 -6.72
C ASN A 404 20.63 -6.01 -6.94
N VAL A 405 21.49 -6.89 -6.40
CA VAL A 405 22.93 -6.83 -6.57
C VAL A 405 23.32 -6.95 -8.07
N PHE A 406 22.58 -7.78 -8.82
CA PHE A 406 22.87 -7.99 -10.26
C PHE A 406 22.16 -6.98 -11.16
N LEU A 407 20.93 -6.60 -10.88
CA LEU A 407 20.10 -5.79 -11.78
C LEU A 407 20.30 -4.29 -11.61
N VAL A 408 20.56 -3.83 -10.39
CA VAL A 408 20.69 -2.39 -10.10
C VAL A 408 21.90 -1.75 -10.78
N PRO A 409 23.10 -2.39 -10.86
CA PRO A 409 24.23 -1.81 -11.55
C PRO A 409 24.00 -1.57 -13.05
N TRP A 410 23.14 -2.38 -13.69
CA TRP A 410 22.85 -2.30 -15.13
C TRP A 410 21.61 -1.47 -15.47
N LEU A 411 20.59 -1.54 -14.64
CA LEU A 411 19.27 -0.95 -14.92
C LEU A 411 18.88 0.13 -13.92
N ALA A 412 19.75 0.47 -12.98
CA ALA A 412 19.51 1.47 -11.94
C ALA A 412 18.14 1.26 -11.23
N HIS A 413 17.29 2.29 -11.14
CA HIS A 413 15.98 2.20 -10.51
C HIS A 413 15.01 1.22 -11.21
N ALA A 414 15.12 1.06 -12.54
CA ALA A 414 14.33 0.05 -13.26
C ALA A 414 14.74 -1.38 -12.85
N GLY A 415 16.02 -1.59 -12.49
CA GLY A 415 16.51 -2.84 -11.91
C GLY A 415 15.85 -3.19 -10.58
N LEU A 416 15.63 -2.20 -9.69
CA LEU A 416 14.86 -2.39 -8.46
C LEU A 416 13.41 -2.80 -8.76
N ALA A 417 12.76 -2.12 -9.71
CA ALA A 417 11.40 -2.45 -10.12
C ALA A 417 11.31 -3.87 -10.70
N LEU A 418 12.29 -4.26 -11.53
CA LEU A 418 12.37 -5.60 -12.13
C LEU A 418 12.64 -6.69 -11.08
N ALA A 419 13.53 -6.44 -10.12
CA ALA A 419 13.80 -7.39 -9.04
C ALA A 419 12.54 -7.66 -8.20
N ILE A 420 11.77 -6.62 -7.89
CA ILE A 420 10.48 -6.74 -7.19
C ILE A 420 9.48 -7.53 -8.05
N ALA A 421 9.42 -7.26 -9.35
CA ALA A 421 8.54 -7.94 -10.29
C ALA A 421 8.86 -9.44 -10.39
N LEU A 422 10.13 -9.80 -10.58
CA LEU A 422 10.59 -11.19 -10.60
C LEU A 422 10.38 -11.89 -9.25
N GLY A 423 10.62 -11.17 -8.14
CA GLY A 423 10.30 -11.65 -6.80
C GLY A 423 8.82 -11.98 -6.63
N ALA A 424 7.91 -11.15 -7.14
CA ALA A 424 6.47 -11.41 -7.10
C ALA A 424 6.09 -12.64 -7.94
N CYS A 425 6.69 -12.82 -9.11
CA CYS A 425 6.48 -14.01 -9.94
C CYS A 425 6.99 -15.29 -9.23
N LEU A 426 8.17 -15.22 -8.62
CA LEU A 426 8.73 -16.34 -7.86
C LEU A 426 7.85 -16.67 -6.63
N ASN A 427 7.35 -15.66 -5.94
CA ASN A 427 6.43 -15.85 -4.81
C ASN A 427 5.16 -16.58 -5.26
N ALA A 428 4.53 -16.12 -6.34
CA ALA A 428 3.36 -16.77 -6.92
C ALA A 428 3.65 -18.23 -7.32
N LEU A 429 4.77 -18.48 -7.97
CA LEU A 429 5.19 -19.83 -8.36
C LEU A 429 5.43 -20.73 -7.14
N ALA A 430 6.12 -20.23 -6.11
CA ALA A 430 6.37 -20.98 -4.89
C ALA A 430 5.08 -21.31 -4.12
N LEU A 431 4.13 -20.37 -4.06
CA LEU A 431 2.80 -20.61 -3.48
C LEU A 431 2.03 -21.67 -4.29
N LEU A 432 2.06 -21.57 -5.62
CA LEU A 432 1.41 -22.53 -6.52
C LEU A 432 1.98 -23.95 -6.32
N ILE A 433 3.30 -24.08 -6.33
CA ILE A 433 3.99 -25.36 -6.08
C ILE A 433 3.66 -25.88 -4.70
N GLY A 434 3.62 -25.02 -3.68
CA GLY A 434 3.26 -25.38 -2.31
C GLY A 434 1.84 -25.95 -2.21
N LEU A 435 0.84 -25.34 -2.86
CA LEU A 435 -0.54 -25.85 -2.89
C LEU A 435 -0.65 -27.17 -3.65
N ARG A 436 0.09 -27.32 -4.76
CA ARG A 436 0.12 -28.59 -5.51
C ARG A 436 0.77 -29.70 -4.72
N ARG A 437 1.92 -29.47 -4.08
CA ARG A 437 2.62 -30.49 -3.26
C ARG A 437 1.80 -30.96 -2.06
N LYS A 438 0.95 -30.08 -1.51
CA LYS A 438 0.02 -30.41 -0.43
C LYS A 438 -1.27 -31.09 -0.92
N GLY A 439 -1.41 -31.37 -2.22
CA GLY A 439 -2.61 -31.96 -2.80
C GLY A 439 -3.85 -31.07 -2.75
N VAL A 440 -3.68 -29.77 -2.44
CA VAL A 440 -4.78 -28.82 -2.26
C VAL A 440 -5.30 -28.28 -3.59
N TYR A 441 -4.40 -28.15 -4.56
CA TYR A 441 -4.70 -27.65 -5.90
C TYR A 441 -4.29 -28.68 -6.95
N GLN A 442 -5.25 -29.05 -7.77
CA GLN A 442 -5.07 -29.87 -8.96
C GLN A 442 -5.57 -29.08 -10.17
N PRO A 443 -4.69 -28.74 -11.14
CA PRO A 443 -5.11 -27.98 -12.32
C PRO A 443 -6.19 -28.72 -13.10
N ALA A 444 -7.30 -28.04 -13.39
CA ALA A 444 -8.35 -28.60 -14.22
C ALA A 444 -7.88 -28.79 -15.67
N LYS A 445 -8.56 -29.66 -16.41
CA LYS A 445 -8.27 -29.86 -17.85
C LYS A 445 -8.51 -28.56 -18.64
N GLY A 446 -7.78 -28.38 -19.77
CA GLY A 446 -8.00 -27.27 -20.70
C GLY A 446 -7.09 -26.05 -20.49
N TRP A 447 -6.09 -26.11 -19.62
CA TRP A 447 -5.13 -25.01 -19.45
C TRP A 447 -4.34 -24.69 -20.75
N LEU A 448 -3.97 -25.73 -21.53
CA LEU A 448 -3.28 -25.49 -22.81
C LEU A 448 -4.16 -24.68 -23.77
N ARG A 449 -5.43 -25.07 -23.92
CA ARG A 449 -6.41 -24.34 -24.74
C ARG A 449 -6.59 -22.90 -24.24
N PHE A 450 -6.69 -22.72 -22.93
CA PHE A 450 -6.80 -21.40 -22.32
C PHE A 450 -5.57 -20.53 -22.65
N PHE A 451 -4.34 -21.03 -22.51
CA PHE A 451 -3.13 -20.26 -22.83
C PHE A 451 -3.03 -19.94 -24.33
N VAL A 452 -3.42 -20.84 -25.21
CA VAL A 452 -3.44 -20.57 -26.66
C VAL A 452 -4.46 -19.47 -26.97
N GLN A 453 -5.68 -19.57 -26.46
CA GLN A 453 -6.71 -18.54 -26.66
C GLN A 453 -6.29 -17.19 -26.09
N GLN A 454 -5.71 -17.19 -24.89
CA GLN A 454 -5.22 -15.99 -24.24
C GLN A 454 -4.04 -15.38 -25.04
N GLY A 455 -3.12 -16.20 -25.54
CA GLY A 455 -2.01 -15.76 -26.39
C GLY A 455 -2.47 -15.10 -27.68
N LEU A 456 -3.46 -15.68 -28.36
CA LEU A 456 -4.07 -15.08 -29.56
C LEU A 456 -4.76 -13.76 -29.25
N ALA A 457 -5.53 -13.69 -28.15
CA ALA A 457 -6.17 -12.45 -27.71
C ALA A 457 -5.15 -11.36 -27.36
N LEU A 458 -4.05 -11.73 -26.69
CA LEU A 458 -2.96 -10.80 -26.37
C LEU A 458 -2.23 -10.30 -27.61
N ALA A 459 -1.99 -11.17 -28.59
CA ALA A 459 -1.41 -10.77 -29.88
C ALA A 459 -2.35 -9.79 -30.62
N GLY A 460 -3.65 -10.12 -30.66
CA GLY A 460 -4.68 -9.23 -31.22
C GLY A 460 -4.80 -7.89 -30.51
N LEU A 461 -4.52 -7.83 -29.20
CA LEU A 461 -4.47 -6.61 -28.41
C LEU A 461 -3.15 -5.84 -28.64
N ALA A 462 -2.02 -6.53 -28.69
CA ALA A 462 -0.70 -5.91 -28.80
C ALA A 462 -0.49 -5.20 -30.15
N VAL A 463 -1.01 -5.76 -31.25
CA VAL A 463 -0.82 -5.18 -32.59
C VAL A 463 -1.43 -3.76 -32.71
N PRO A 464 -2.73 -3.52 -32.38
CA PRO A 464 -3.28 -2.17 -32.46
C PRO A 464 -2.67 -1.22 -31.43
N LEU A 465 -2.29 -1.71 -30.24
CA LEU A 465 -1.61 -0.89 -29.23
C LEU A 465 -0.22 -0.46 -29.69
N TRP A 466 0.54 -1.36 -30.30
CA TRP A 466 1.84 -1.03 -30.87
C TRP A 466 1.73 0.02 -31.98
N TRP A 467 0.76 -0.14 -32.88
CA TRP A 467 0.50 0.83 -33.94
C TRP A 467 0.05 2.22 -33.38
N ALA A 468 -0.81 2.22 -32.34
CA ALA A 468 -1.20 3.44 -31.65
C ALA A 468 -0.01 4.11 -30.95
N ALA A 469 0.86 3.33 -30.29
CA ALA A 469 2.06 3.84 -29.61
C ALA A 469 3.03 4.51 -30.60
N ILE A 470 3.26 3.91 -31.80
CA ILE A 470 4.10 4.51 -32.82
C ILE A 470 3.50 5.86 -33.31
N ARG A 471 2.20 5.94 -33.52
CA ARG A 471 1.56 7.20 -33.96
C ARG A 471 1.64 8.28 -32.88
N ILE A 472 1.40 7.95 -31.63
CA ILE A 472 1.47 8.91 -30.53
C ILE A 472 2.90 9.44 -30.38
N ASN A 473 3.91 8.56 -30.40
CA ASN A 473 5.32 8.97 -30.31
C ASN A 473 5.76 9.79 -31.55
N GLY A 474 5.25 9.49 -32.73
CA GLY A 474 5.53 10.26 -33.96
C GLY A 474 4.91 11.67 -33.95
N VAL A 475 3.85 11.89 -33.18
CA VAL A 475 3.21 13.21 -33.03
C VAL A 475 3.91 14.03 -31.95
N CYS A 476 4.35 13.40 -30.85
CA CYS A 476 5.05 14.10 -29.75
C CYS A 476 6.48 14.50 -30.08
N CYS A 477 7.14 13.84 -31.07
CA CYS A 477 8.53 14.13 -31.47
C CYS A 477 8.65 15.12 -32.64
N LYS A 478 7.57 15.73 -33.13
CA LYS A 478 7.72 16.86 -34.05
C LYS A 478 8.17 18.09 -33.24
N PRO A 479 9.40 18.61 -33.49
CA PRO A 479 9.79 19.87 -32.90
C PRO A 479 8.74 20.92 -33.34
N SER A 480 8.23 21.69 -32.38
CA SER A 480 7.44 22.86 -32.70
C SER A 480 8.25 23.75 -33.63
N GLN A 481 8.04 23.63 -34.93
CA GLN A 481 8.47 24.67 -35.86
C GLN A 481 7.65 25.90 -35.53
N SER A 482 8.33 26.83 -34.88
CA SER A 482 8.22 28.28 -34.89
C SER A 482 6.93 28.91 -35.49
N MET A 483 6.17 29.58 -34.67
CA MET A 483 5.83 31.00 -34.99
C MET A 483 6.11 31.89 -33.78
#